data_bf815a737466185c6b6586f07a55038b
#
_entry.id   bf815a737466185c6b6586f07a55038b
#
_cell.length_a   1.000
_cell.length_b   1.000
_cell.length_c   1.000
_cell.angle_alpha   90.00
_cell.angle_beta   90.00
_cell.angle_gamma   90.00
#
_symmetry.space_group_name_H-M   'P 1'
#
loop_
_entity.id
_entity.type
_entity.pdbx_description
1 polymer ?
#
loop_
_entity_poly.entity_id
_entity_poly.type
_entity_poly.pdbx_seq_one_letter_code
_entity_poly.pdbx_strand_id
1 'polypeptide(L)'
;VGLVTTPTGRTSDGRSTIAALQQAADLRVLLGPEHGVRGDGAAGAFIPQYTDAATGLPVFSLYGKDSKRLTPAMLETFDVLVYDIQDVGSRYYTFLSTLAYLIEDCAGAGKRLVVLDRPDPLGGEIIEGTTLRPGMESFVGCYPLPTRYALTIGEFAQMVNAEQHFGCDLTVVPCTGWQRGQSAPAWGTPWIMPSPNIPNYETALLYVGTCLFEG
;
A
#
# COMPACT_ATOMS: atom_id res chain seq x y z
N VAL A 1 17.16 -4.29 4.65
CA VAL A 1 15.80 -4.26 4.07
C VAL A 1 14.96 -3.25 4.84
N GLY A 2 14.16 -2.44 4.12
CA GLY A 2 13.06 -1.66 4.67
C GLY A 2 11.71 -2.34 4.38
N LEU A 3 10.70 -2.14 5.22
CA LEU A 3 9.37 -2.67 5.03
C LEU A 3 8.31 -1.59 5.17
N VAL A 4 7.50 -1.42 4.15
CA VAL A 4 6.26 -0.63 4.17
C VAL A 4 5.10 -1.57 4.44
N THR A 5 4.39 -1.40 5.55
CA THR A 5 3.31 -2.31 5.94
C THR A 5 2.30 -1.67 6.89
N THR A 6 1.18 -2.36 7.06
CA THR A 6 0.11 -2.11 8.02
C THR A 6 -0.25 -3.43 8.71
N PRO A 7 -1.23 -3.49 9.62
CA PRO A 7 -1.72 -4.75 10.19
C PRO A 7 -2.19 -5.79 9.15
N THR A 8 -2.47 -5.37 7.92
CA THR A 8 -2.84 -6.26 6.82
C THR A 8 -1.67 -7.07 6.26
N GLY A 9 -0.42 -6.64 6.49
CA GLY A 9 0.79 -7.35 6.09
C GLY A 9 0.96 -8.64 6.89
N ARG A 10 0.47 -9.76 6.34
CA ARG A 10 0.50 -11.08 6.97
C ARG A 10 0.81 -12.16 5.95
N THR A 11 1.49 -13.19 6.45
CA THR A 11 1.71 -14.45 5.76
C THR A 11 0.44 -15.32 5.79
N SER A 12 0.38 -16.35 4.97
CA SER A 12 -0.77 -17.27 4.89
C SER A 12 -1.08 -18.00 6.20
N ASP A 13 -0.08 -18.16 7.07
CA ASP A 13 -0.24 -18.75 8.42
C ASP A 13 -0.60 -17.69 9.50
N GLY A 14 -0.87 -16.45 9.10
CA GLY A 14 -1.33 -15.37 9.96
C GLY A 14 -0.24 -14.60 10.72
N ARG A 15 1.04 -14.94 10.56
CA ARG A 15 2.15 -14.17 11.15
C ARG A 15 2.25 -12.81 10.47
N SER A 16 2.66 -11.77 11.19
CA SER A 16 2.94 -10.48 10.55
C SER A 16 4.15 -10.58 9.62
N THR A 17 4.11 -9.86 8.51
CA THR A 17 5.24 -9.75 7.58
C THR A 17 6.47 -9.15 8.26
N ILE A 18 6.28 -8.29 9.25
CA ILE A 18 7.38 -7.79 10.10
C ILE A 18 8.13 -8.97 10.76
N ALA A 19 7.41 -9.86 11.44
CA ALA A 19 8.02 -11.01 12.11
C ALA A 19 8.65 -11.99 11.11
N ALA A 20 8.01 -12.20 9.95
CA ALA A 20 8.53 -13.06 8.92
C ALA A 20 9.84 -12.52 8.32
N LEU A 21 9.91 -11.24 8.02
CA LEU A 21 11.12 -10.61 7.47
C LEU A 21 12.24 -10.48 8.50
N GLN A 22 11.94 -10.25 9.78
CA GLN A 22 12.98 -10.28 10.82
C GLN A 22 13.70 -11.63 10.92
N GLN A 23 13.01 -12.72 10.58
CA GLN A 23 13.62 -14.06 10.56
C GLN A 23 14.35 -14.37 9.26
N ALA A 24 13.90 -13.81 8.14
CA ALA A 24 14.37 -14.16 6.80
C ALA A 24 15.42 -13.19 6.24
N ALA A 25 15.51 -11.96 6.76
CA ALA A 25 16.35 -10.90 6.22
C ALA A 25 16.83 -9.94 7.32
N ASP A 26 17.82 -9.11 6.99
CA ASP A 26 18.26 -7.98 7.83
C ASP A 26 17.26 -6.83 7.70
N LEU A 27 16.12 -6.93 8.41
CA LEU A 27 15.11 -5.89 8.48
C LEU A 27 15.60 -4.77 9.40
N ARG A 28 15.76 -3.57 8.86
CA ARG A 28 16.37 -2.43 9.57
C ARG A 28 15.41 -1.31 9.90
N VAL A 29 14.34 -1.17 9.13
CA VAL A 29 13.44 -0.02 9.23
C VAL A 29 12.04 -0.42 8.83
N LEU A 30 11.06 0.17 9.52
CA LEU A 30 9.65 0.11 9.17
C LEU A 30 9.20 1.48 8.66
N LEU A 31 8.36 1.49 7.64
CA LEU A 31 7.77 2.70 7.08
C LEU A 31 6.25 2.56 7.12
N GLY A 32 5.60 3.47 7.85
CA GLY A 32 4.14 3.49 8.01
C GLY A 32 3.50 4.41 6.98
N PRO A 33 2.54 3.92 6.19
CA PRO A 33 1.65 4.80 5.43
C PRO A 33 0.70 5.53 6.37
N GLU A 34 -0.36 6.14 5.85
CA GLU A 34 -1.46 6.64 6.67
C GLU A 34 -1.91 5.57 7.67
N HIS A 35 -2.27 5.94 8.88
CA HIS A 35 -2.56 5.09 10.06
C HIS A 35 -1.35 4.36 10.67
N GLY A 36 -0.16 4.41 10.06
CA GLY A 36 1.07 3.81 10.59
C GLY A 36 1.15 2.28 10.48
N VAL A 37 2.30 1.73 10.85
CA VAL A 37 2.58 0.28 10.73
C VAL A 37 1.74 -0.60 11.67
N ARG A 38 1.14 -0.02 12.72
CA ARG A 38 0.27 -0.72 13.67
C ARG A 38 -1.22 -0.43 13.45
N GLY A 39 -1.56 0.50 12.54
CA GLY A 39 -2.94 0.82 12.19
C GLY A 39 -3.71 1.57 13.27
N ASP A 40 -3.02 2.17 14.23
CA ASP A 40 -3.59 2.87 15.39
C ASP A 40 -3.65 4.39 15.22
N GLY A 41 -3.08 4.91 14.14
CA GLY A 41 -3.15 6.33 13.81
C GLY A 41 -4.53 6.75 13.31
N ALA A 42 -5.02 7.91 13.75
CA ALA A 42 -6.24 8.49 13.22
C ALA A 42 -6.06 8.89 11.74
N ALA A 43 -7.17 8.93 10.97
CA ALA A 43 -7.16 9.38 9.58
C ALA A 43 -6.58 10.80 9.46
N GLY A 44 -5.70 11.01 8.50
CA GLY A 44 -5.02 12.29 8.27
C GLY A 44 -3.99 12.70 9.34
N ALA A 45 -3.79 11.92 10.39
CA ALA A 45 -2.88 12.28 11.46
C ALA A 45 -1.41 12.05 11.07
N PHE A 46 -0.57 13.03 11.36
CA PHE A 46 0.88 12.86 11.30
C PHE A 46 1.36 12.03 12.49
N ILE A 47 2.13 10.97 12.22
CA ILE A 47 2.80 10.16 13.23
C ILE A 47 4.29 10.51 13.18
N PRO A 48 4.88 11.06 14.27
CA PRO A 48 6.32 11.31 14.33
C PRO A 48 7.13 10.01 14.21
N GLN A 49 8.40 10.12 13.85
CA GLN A 49 9.33 9.00 13.94
C GLN A 49 9.39 8.44 15.37
N TYR A 50 9.37 7.12 15.49
CA TYR A 50 9.48 6.44 16.80
C TYR A 50 10.23 5.11 16.65
N THR A 51 10.47 4.44 17.77
CA THR A 51 10.97 3.07 17.79
C THR A 51 9.82 2.12 18.11
N ASP A 52 9.59 1.13 17.26
CA ASP A 52 8.56 0.13 17.49
C ASP A 52 8.91 -0.75 18.69
N ALA A 53 8.11 -0.71 19.73
CA ALA A 53 8.39 -1.38 21.00
C ALA A 53 8.48 -2.92 20.88
N ALA A 54 7.79 -3.51 19.89
CA ALA A 54 7.78 -4.97 19.71
C ALA A 54 9.06 -5.49 19.01
N THR A 55 9.66 -4.67 18.15
CA THR A 55 10.80 -5.10 17.31
C THR A 55 12.09 -4.37 17.62
N GLY A 56 12.04 -3.22 18.29
CA GLY A 56 13.17 -2.32 18.48
C GLY A 56 13.59 -1.55 17.21
N LEU A 57 12.85 -1.69 16.11
CA LEU A 57 13.19 -1.05 14.85
C LEU A 57 12.72 0.41 14.79
N PRO A 58 13.45 1.29 14.11
CA PRO A 58 12.99 2.64 13.82
C PRO A 58 11.80 2.59 12.86
N VAL A 59 10.81 3.46 13.09
CA VAL A 59 9.62 3.63 12.26
C VAL A 59 9.57 5.05 11.75
N PHE A 60 9.53 5.20 10.43
CA PHE A 60 9.29 6.48 9.77
C PHE A 60 7.87 6.54 9.22
N SER A 61 7.28 7.72 9.21
CA SER A 61 5.98 7.96 8.58
C SER A 61 6.17 8.38 7.12
N LEU A 62 5.50 7.67 6.22
CA LEU A 62 5.30 8.08 4.83
C LEU A 62 4.12 9.06 4.68
N TYR A 63 3.40 9.33 5.77
CA TYR A 63 2.33 10.32 5.84
C TYR A 63 2.83 11.56 6.59
N GLY A 64 3.90 12.17 6.05
CA GLY A 64 4.54 13.33 6.65
C GLY A 64 3.66 14.58 6.58
N LYS A 65 3.95 15.54 7.46
CA LYS A 65 3.24 16.82 7.50
C LYS A 65 3.42 17.62 6.21
N ASP A 66 4.66 17.68 5.72
CA ASP A 66 5.03 18.51 4.58
C ASP A 66 5.22 17.70 3.28
N SER A 67 5.42 16.39 3.37
CA SER A 67 5.66 15.51 2.23
C SER A 67 5.17 14.09 2.51
N LYS A 68 4.74 13.42 1.44
CA LYS A 68 4.37 11.99 1.41
C LYS A 68 5.43 11.14 0.69
N ARG A 69 6.66 11.68 0.55
CA ARG A 69 7.77 11.10 -0.22
C ARG A 69 8.85 10.56 0.70
N LEU A 70 9.66 9.63 0.20
CA LEU A 70 10.86 9.19 0.90
C LEU A 70 11.85 10.34 1.02
N THR A 71 12.34 10.57 2.23
CA THR A 71 13.42 11.53 2.47
C THR A 71 14.78 10.88 2.24
N PRO A 72 15.85 11.66 1.99
CA PRO A 72 17.21 11.11 1.91
C PRO A 72 17.58 10.25 3.15
N ALA A 73 17.22 10.70 4.34
CA ALA A 73 17.47 9.95 5.56
C ALA A 73 16.77 8.58 5.61
N MET A 74 15.56 8.46 5.07
CA MET A 74 14.88 7.17 4.93
C MET A 74 15.58 6.28 3.91
N LEU A 75 15.97 6.82 2.76
CA LEU A 75 16.63 6.10 1.67
C LEU A 75 18.00 5.52 2.08
N GLU A 76 18.70 6.13 3.03
CA GLU A 76 19.95 5.62 3.57
C GLU A 76 19.78 4.39 4.48
N THR A 77 18.58 4.09 4.95
CA THR A 77 18.32 3.01 5.90
C THR A 77 18.18 1.63 5.27
N PHE A 78 17.99 1.54 3.94
CA PHE A 78 17.78 0.28 3.24
C PHE A 78 18.36 0.29 1.81
N ASP A 79 18.63 -0.90 1.28
CA ASP A 79 18.97 -1.11 -0.14
C ASP A 79 17.80 -1.69 -0.94
N VAL A 80 16.95 -2.46 -0.26
CA VAL A 80 15.74 -3.07 -0.81
C VAL A 80 14.56 -2.62 0.06
N LEU A 81 13.53 -2.11 -0.57
CA LEU A 81 12.25 -1.79 0.07
C LEU A 81 11.23 -2.86 -0.27
N VAL A 82 10.58 -3.43 0.74
CA VAL A 82 9.46 -4.36 0.58
C VAL A 82 8.17 -3.60 0.86
N TYR A 83 7.18 -3.77 0.00
CA TYR A 83 5.83 -3.24 0.18
C TYR A 83 4.85 -4.38 0.39
N ASP A 84 4.13 -4.38 1.51
CA ASP A 84 3.12 -5.39 1.85
C ASP A 84 1.93 -4.77 2.56
N ILE A 85 0.96 -4.31 1.78
CA ILE A 85 -0.27 -3.68 2.24
C ILE A 85 -1.45 -4.17 1.41
N GLN A 86 -2.59 -4.44 2.06
CA GLN A 86 -3.87 -4.69 1.41
C GLN A 86 -4.56 -3.37 1.07
N ASP A 87 -4.81 -3.13 -0.21
CA ASP A 87 -5.65 -2.03 -0.68
C ASP A 87 -7.15 -2.41 -0.63
N VAL A 88 -8.03 -1.46 -0.89
CA VAL A 88 -9.49 -1.65 -0.82
C VAL A 88 -10.21 -1.64 -2.18
N GLY A 89 -9.49 -1.47 -3.29
CA GLY A 89 -10.07 -1.46 -4.65
C GLY A 89 -10.69 -0.13 -5.08
N SER A 90 -10.45 0.96 -4.34
CA SER A 90 -10.92 2.31 -4.66
C SER A 90 -9.76 3.28 -4.84
N ARG A 91 -9.76 4.05 -5.96
CA ARG A 91 -8.70 5.02 -6.28
C ARG A 91 -8.45 6.05 -5.19
N TYR A 92 -9.46 6.43 -4.42
CA TYR A 92 -9.33 7.44 -3.37
C TYR A 92 -8.57 6.95 -2.14
N TYR A 93 -8.41 5.62 -2.01
CA TYR A 93 -7.67 5.05 -0.89
C TYR A 93 -6.16 5.27 -1.08
N THR A 94 -5.53 5.94 -0.11
CA THR A 94 -4.20 6.58 -0.28
C THR A 94 -3.03 5.61 -0.45
N PHE A 95 -3.23 4.31 -0.22
CA PHE A 95 -2.17 3.31 -0.35
C PHE A 95 -1.68 3.15 -1.79
N LEU A 96 -2.56 3.33 -2.79
CA LEU A 96 -2.13 3.40 -4.20
C LEU A 96 -1.15 4.54 -4.43
N SER A 97 -1.48 5.74 -3.93
CA SER A 97 -0.63 6.91 -4.09
C SER A 97 0.70 6.74 -3.35
N THR A 98 0.66 6.14 -2.16
CA THR A 98 1.87 5.78 -1.42
C THR A 98 2.77 4.88 -2.27
N LEU A 99 2.22 3.81 -2.87
CA LEU A 99 2.99 2.90 -3.71
C LEU A 99 3.55 3.60 -4.96
N ALA A 100 2.76 4.41 -5.65
CA ALA A 100 3.22 5.15 -6.83
C ALA A 100 4.40 6.07 -6.48
N TYR A 101 4.34 6.76 -5.36
CA TYR A 101 5.44 7.61 -4.90
C TYR A 101 6.68 6.80 -4.52
N LEU A 102 6.53 5.63 -3.90
CA LEU A 102 7.65 4.74 -3.59
C LEU A 102 8.34 4.20 -4.83
N ILE A 103 7.60 3.90 -5.90
CA ILE A 103 8.16 3.46 -7.18
C ILE A 103 9.05 4.56 -7.76
N GLU A 104 8.56 5.79 -7.83
CA GLU A 104 9.31 6.94 -8.34
C GLU A 104 10.53 7.25 -7.47
N ASP A 105 10.37 7.29 -6.13
CA ASP A 105 11.46 7.59 -5.20
C ASP A 105 12.56 6.53 -5.22
N CYS A 106 12.19 5.24 -5.26
CA CYS A 106 13.14 4.14 -5.37
C CYS A 106 13.88 4.18 -6.71
N ALA A 107 13.18 4.47 -7.81
CA ALA A 107 13.80 4.65 -9.12
C ALA A 107 14.84 5.77 -9.09
N GLY A 108 14.46 6.94 -8.60
CA GLY A 108 15.35 8.10 -8.50
C GLY A 108 16.58 7.89 -7.61
N ALA A 109 16.46 7.02 -6.60
CA ALA A 109 17.53 6.68 -5.67
C ALA A 109 18.32 5.40 -6.05
N GLY A 110 17.97 4.72 -7.15
CA GLY A 110 18.57 3.44 -7.53
C GLY A 110 18.33 2.31 -6.53
N LYS A 111 17.22 2.36 -5.80
CA LYS A 111 16.84 1.33 -4.82
C LYS A 111 15.89 0.32 -5.47
N ARG A 112 16.02 -0.96 -5.05
CA ARG A 112 15.09 -2.00 -5.45
C ARG A 112 13.80 -1.93 -4.64
N LEU A 113 12.66 -2.09 -5.32
CA LEU A 113 11.34 -2.22 -4.72
C LEU A 113 10.77 -3.61 -4.96
N VAL A 114 10.36 -4.29 -3.90
CA VAL A 114 9.68 -5.59 -3.96
C VAL A 114 8.24 -5.41 -3.47
N VAL A 115 7.27 -5.67 -4.31
CA VAL A 115 5.84 -5.63 -3.96
C VAL A 115 5.37 -7.06 -3.73
N LEU A 116 4.91 -7.34 -2.51
CA LEU A 116 4.20 -8.58 -2.20
C LEU A 116 2.74 -8.37 -2.58
N ASP A 117 2.36 -8.94 -3.72
CA ASP A 117 1.06 -8.67 -4.31
C ASP A 117 -0.08 -9.23 -3.46
N ARG A 118 -1.20 -8.50 -3.47
CA ARG A 118 -2.44 -8.87 -2.79
C ARG A 118 -3.62 -8.70 -3.72
N PRO A 119 -4.64 -9.59 -3.60
CA PRO A 119 -5.81 -9.51 -4.46
C PRO A 119 -6.60 -8.22 -4.21
N ASP A 120 -7.27 -7.73 -5.26
CA ASP A 120 -8.27 -6.67 -5.09
C ASP A 120 -9.49 -7.23 -4.34
N PRO A 121 -9.85 -6.65 -3.17
CA PRO A 121 -10.96 -7.17 -2.37
C PRO A 121 -12.32 -7.04 -3.06
N LEU A 122 -12.45 -6.13 -4.01
CA LEU A 122 -13.67 -5.95 -4.80
C LEU A 122 -13.71 -6.83 -6.05
N GLY A 123 -12.65 -7.62 -6.29
CA GLY A 123 -12.48 -8.44 -7.49
C GLY A 123 -11.84 -7.66 -8.66
N GLY A 124 -11.39 -8.39 -9.67
CA GLY A 124 -10.64 -7.85 -10.80
C GLY A 124 -11.42 -7.76 -12.12
N GLU A 125 -12.76 -7.86 -12.11
CA GLU A 125 -13.58 -7.86 -13.34
C GLU A 125 -14.39 -6.59 -13.52
N ILE A 126 -14.79 -5.93 -12.43
CA ILE A 126 -15.73 -4.80 -12.48
C ILE A 126 -14.96 -3.50 -12.35
N ILE A 127 -15.04 -2.68 -13.40
CA ILE A 127 -14.46 -1.33 -13.44
C ILE A 127 -15.62 -0.34 -13.41
N GLU A 128 -15.58 0.64 -12.48
CA GLU A 128 -16.67 1.61 -12.30
C GLU A 128 -16.13 3.01 -12.03
N GLY A 129 -16.93 3.99 -12.41
CA GLY A 129 -16.63 5.41 -12.23
C GLY A 129 -15.73 5.99 -13.32
N THR A 130 -15.49 7.30 -13.23
CA THR A 130 -14.69 8.03 -14.20
C THR A 130 -13.19 7.97 -13.85
N THR A 131 -12.36 8.03 -14.88
CA THR A 131 -10.93 8.24 -14.70
C THR A 131 -10.64 9.66 -14.19
N LEU A 132 -9.48 9.82 -13.53
CA LEU A 132 -8.99 11.13 -13.14
C LEU A 132 -8.73 11.98 -14.40
N ARG A 133 -9.16 13.24 -14.36
CA ARG A 133 -8.85 14.19 -15.46
C ARG A 133 -7.44 14.72 -15.29
N PRO A 134 -6.70 14.95 -16.40
CA PRO A 134 -5.38 15.58 -16.33
C PRO A 134 -5.42 16.92 -15.57
N GLY A 135 -4.45 17.15 -14.71
CA GLY A 135 -4.35 18.35 -13.86
C GLY A 135 -5.15 18.29 -12.57
N MET A 136 -5.81 17.15 -12.27
CA MET A 136 -6.53 16.92 -11.02
C MET A 136 -5.81 15.91 -10.12
N GLU A 137 -4.54 15.62 -10.41
CA GLU A 137 -3.73 14.70 -9.64
C GLU A 137 -3.52 15.22 -8.22
N SER A 138 -3.69 14.33 -7.26
CA SER A 138 -3.51 14.62 -5.83
C SER A 138 -3.13 13.34 -5.08
N PHE A 139 -2.90 13.42 -3.79
CA PHE A 139 -2.61 12.23 -2.99
C PHE A 139 -3.80 11.27 -2.88
N VAL A 140 -5.03 11.73 -3.06
CA VAL A 140 -6.25 10.90 -3.12
C VAL A 140 -6.61 10.49 -4.56
N GLY A 141 -5.68 10.62 -5.50
CA GLY A 141 -5.85 10.28 -6.90
C GLY A 141 -4.59 10.67 -7.67
N CYS A 142 -3.51 9.91 -7.53
CA CYS A 142 -2.23 10.21 -8.15
C CYS A 142 -2.10 9.72 -9.59
N TYR A 143 -3.06 8.88 -10.05
CA TYR A 143 -2.98 8.21 -11.34
C TYR A 143 -4.37 8.16 -12.01
N PRO A 144 -4.47 8.21 -13.37
CA PRO A 144 -5.75 8.27 -14.09
C PRO A 144 -6.48 6.91 -14.11
N LEU A 145 -6.79 6.40 -12.93
CA LEU A 145 -7.62 5.19 -12.76
C LEU A 145 -9.10 5.54 -12.65
N PRO A 146 -10.00 4.61 -12.99
CA PRO A 146 -11.42 4.64 -12.58
C PRO A 146 -11.53 4.62 -11.04
N THR A 147 -12.67 5.02 -10.50
CA THR A 147 -12.91 5.00 -9.05
C THR A 147 -12.75 3.59 -8.50
N ARG A 148 -13.39 2.58 -9.12
CA ARG A 148 -13.12 1.15 -8.89
C ARG A 148 -12.27 0.65 -10.04
N TYR A 149 -11.05 0.21 -9.77
CA TYR A 149 -10.02 0.04 -10.81
C TYR A 149 -9.72 -1.41 -11.18
N ALA A 150 -10.17 -2.40 -10.41
CA ALA A 150 -10.10 -3.84 -10.71
C ALA A 150 -8.65 -4.37 -10.98
N LEU A 151 -7.65 -3.84 -10.30
CA LEU A 151 -6.25 -4.29 -10.38
C LEU A 151 -5.78 -4.79 -9.01
N THR A 152 -4.89 -5.78 -9.01
CA THR A 152 -4.09 -6.03 -7.81
C THR A 152 -3.08 -4.93 -7.60
N ILE A 153 -2.55 -4.81 -6.39
CA ILE A 153 -1.54 -3.77 -6.08
C ILE A 153 -0.25 -4.00 -6.89
N GLY A 154 0.09 -5.26 -7.17
CA GLY A 154 1.23 -5.62 -8.01
C GLY A 154 1.01 -5.27 -9.48
N GLU A 155 -0.19 -5.49 -10.04
CA GLU A 155 -0.55 -5.07 -11.39
C GLU A 155 -0.49 -3.54 -11.52
N PHE A 156 -1.01 -2.82 -10.54
CA PHE A 156 -0.90 -1.36 -10.48
C PHE A 156 0.56 -0.91 -10.47
N ALA A 157 1.40 -1.53 -9.65
CA ALA A 157 2.83 -1.17 -9.57
C ALA A 157 3.54 -1.35 -10.91
N GLN A 158 3.30 -2.47 -11.59
CA GLN A 158 3.89 -2.74 -12.90
C GLN A 158 3.41 -1.74 -13.96
N MET A 159 2.11 -1.45 -13.99
CA MET A 159 1.51 -0.49 -14.91
C MET A 159 2.10 0.90 -14.73
N VAL A 160 2.14 1.42 -13.49
CA VAL A 160 2.67 2.76 -13.20
C VAL A 160 4.15 2.86 -13.55
N ASN A 161 4.97 1.87 -13.18
CA ASN A 161 6.40 1.87 -13.49
C ASN A 161 6.64 1.90 -15.00
N ALA A 162 5.85 1.15 -15.78
CA ALA A 162 5.97 1.09 -17.23
C ALA A 162 5.45 2.36 -17.92
N GLU A 163 4.25 2.83 -17.60
CA GLU A 163 3.61 3.96 -18.27
C GLU A 163 4.25 5.30 -17.94
N GLN A 164 4.75 5.47 -16.70
CA GLN A 164 5.49 6.68 -16.30
C GLN A 164 6.97 6.63 -16.64
N HIS A 165 7.45 5.50 -17.18
CA HIS A 165 8.85 5.31 -17.54
C HIS A 165 9.83 5.57 -16.38
N PHE A 166 9.43 5.24 -15.14
CA PHE A 166 10.27 5.48 -13.96
C PHE A 166 11.56 4.66 -13.97
N GLY A 167 11.52 3.45 -14.56
CA GLY A 167 12.70 2.57 -14.60
C GLY A 167 13.09 2.03 -13.23
N CYS A 168 12.15 1.92 -12.30
CA CYS A 168 12.37 1.32 -10.99
C CYS A 168 12.78 -0.17 -11.13
N ASP A 169 13.82 -0.60 -10.40
CA ASP A 169 14.14 -2.02 -10.21
C ASP A 169 13.03 -2.66 -9.36
N LEU A 170 11.90 -2.94 -10.04
CA LEU A 170 10.66 -3.43 -9.46
C LEU A 170 10.54 -4.94 -9.60
N THR A 171 10.33 -5.62 -8.47
CA THR A 171 9.97 -7.03 -8.43
C THR A 171 8.58 -7.17 -7.83
N VAL A 172 7.64 -7.80 -8.53
CA VAL A 172 6.33 -8.16 -7.98
C VAL A 172 6.32 -9.66 -7.69
N VAL A 173 6.05 -10.02 -6.44
CA VAL A 173 5.77 -11.40 -6.02
C VAL A 173 4.26 -11.60 -6.13
N PRO A 174 3.77 -12.32 -7.14
CA PRO A 174 2.33 -12.38 -7.42
C PRO A 174 1.59 -13.15 -6.33
N CYS A 175 0.36 -12.75 -6.05
CA CYS A 175 -0.55 -13.54 -5.22
C CYS A 175 -0.91 -14.84 -5.95
N THR A 176 -1.09 -15.93 -5.18
CA THR A 176 -1.42 -17.25 -5.73
C THR A 176 -2.81 -17.68 -5.29
N GLY A 177 -3.51 -18.42 -6.16
CA GLY A 177 -4.82 -18.99 -5.87
C GLY A 177 -6.00 -18.03 -6.00
N TRP A 178 -5.77 -16.74 -6.22
CA TRP A 178 -6.84 -15.77 -6.50
C TRP A 178 -7.23 -15.78 -7.98
N GLN A 179 -8.50 -15.59 -8.25
CA GLN A 179 -9.06 -15.41 -9.59
C GLN A 179 -9.84 -14.10 -9.66
N ARG A 180 -9.84 -13.44 -10.82
CA ARG A 180 -10.43 -12.10 -11.01
C ARG A 180 -11.88 -11.98 -10.58
N GLY A 181 -12.69 -13.02 -10.78
CA GLY A 181 -14.08 -13.05 -10.33
C GLY A 181 -14.29 -13.19 -8.83
N GLN A 182 -13.21 -13.34 -8.05
CA GLN A 182 -13.31 -13.55 -6.59
C GLN A 182 -13.11 -12.22 -5.84
N SER A 183 -14.10 -11.84 -5.05
CA SER A 183 -14.02 -10.78 -4.05
C SER A 183 -13.64 -11.35 -2.67
N ALA A 184 -13.29 -10.47 -1.72
CA ALA A 184 -12.77 -10.87 -0.40
C ALA A 184 -13.60 -11.93 0.35
N PRO A 185 -14.94 -11.96 0.35
CA PRO A 185 -15.70 -13.03 0.98
C PRO A 185 -15.41 -14.44 0.45
N ALA A 186 -14.91 -14.55 -0.78
CA ALA A 186 -14.57 -15.83 -1.41
C ALA A 186 -13.15 -16.33 -1.09
N TRP A 187 -12.31 -15.53 -0.39
CA TRP A 187 -10.93 -15.91 -0.12
C TRP A 187 -10.77 -16.97 0.98
N GLY A 188 -11.79 -17.14 1.84
CA GLY A 188 -11.72 -18.05 2.97
C GLY A 188 -10.78 -17.59 4.10
N THR A 189 -10.31 -16.34 4.05
CA THR A 189 -9.47 -15.73 5.09
C THR A 189 -10.25 -14.64 5.83
N PRO A 190 -9.99 -14.41 7.13
CA PRO A 190 -10.64 -13.33 7.86
C PRO A 190 -10.28 -11.97 7.30
N TRP A 191 -11.23 -11.04 7.31
CA TRP A 191 -10.99 -9.64 7.00
C TRP A 191 -10.10 -9.02 8.06
N ILE A 192 -9.02 -8.39 7.61
CA ILE A 192 -8.16 -7.57 8.47
C ILE A 192 -8.37 -6.13 8.03
N MET A 193 -8.83 -5.30 8.93
CA MET A 193 -9.13 -3.89 8.65
C MET A 193 -7.91 -3.17 8.07
N PRO A 194 -7.99 -2.68 6.82
CA PRO A 194 -6.91 -1.90 6.22
C PRO A 194 -6.78 -0.51 6.87
N SER A 195 -7.88 0.02 7.42
CA SER A 195 -7.93 1.23 8.23
C SER A 195 -9.10 1.16 9.22
N PRO A 196 -9.14 2.02 10.26
CA PRO A 196 -10.22 2.01 11.26
C PRO A 196 -11.62 2.20 10.67
N ASN A 197 -11.74 2.88 9.53
CA ASN A 197 -13.01 3.17 8.89
C ASN A 197 -13.45 2.12 7.86
N ILE A 198 -12.67 1.06 7.64
CA ILE A 198 -13.00 -0.05 6.73
C ILE A 198 -13.06 -1.37 7.52
N PRO A 199 -14.05 -1.55 8.39
CA PRO A 199 -14.12 -2.70 9.30
C PRO A 199 -14.46 -4.03 8.61
N ASN A 200 -15.04 -4.01 7.41
CA ASN A 200 -15.47 -5.20 6.68
C ASN A 200 -15.50 -4.95 5.16
N TYR A 201 -15.74 -6.02 4.42
CA TYR A 201 -15.83 -6.01 2.96
C TYR A 201 -16.97 -5.09 2.45
N GLU A 202 -18.13 -5.12 3.09
CA GLU A 202 -19.29 -4.32 2.69
C GLU A 202 -18.97 -2.83 2.77
N THR A 203 -18.21 -2.41 3.78
CA THR A 203 -17.73 -1.03 3.89
C THR A 203 -16.76 -0.69 2.75
N ALA A 204 -15.83 -1.58 2.42
CA ALA A 204 -14.92 -1.38 1.28
C ALA A 204 -15.68 -1.24 -0.04
N LEU A 205 -16.72 -2.05 -0.26
CA LEU A 205 -17.58 -1.98 -1.44
C LEU A 205 -18.34 -0.65 -1.50
N LEU A 206 -18.94 -0.23 -0.39
CA LEU A 206 -19.68 1.04 -0.30
C LEU A 206 -18.75 2.24 -0.43
N TYR A 207 -17.49 2.14 0.01
CA TYR A 207 -16.49 3.21 -0.04
C TYR A 207 -16.26 3.72 -1.46
N VAL A 208 -16.42 2.88 -2.49
CA VAL A 208 -16.33 3.31 -3.89
C VAL A 208 -17.23 4.51 -4.21
N GLY A 209 -18.40 4.58 -3.59
CA GLY A 209 -19.33 5.70 -3.74
C GLY A 209 -19.30 6.70 -2.59
N THR A 210 -19.03 6.25 -1.35
CA THR A 210 -19.08 7.10 -0.15
C THR A 210 -17.79 7.87 0.11
N CYS A 211 -16.67 7.50 -0.55
CA CYS A 211 -15.41 8.24 -0.46
C CYS A 211 -15.54 9.75 -0.77
N LEU A 212 -16.56 10.16 -1.52
CA LEU A 212 -16.86 11.57 -1.82
C LEU A 212 -17.31 12.37 -0.59
N PHE A 213 -17.61 11.71 0.52
CA PHE A 213 -17.99 12.35 1.77
C PHE A 213 -16.82 12.52 2.75
N GLU A 214 -15.64 11.99 2.39
CA GLU A 214 -14.39 12.24 3.11
C GLU A 214 -13.76 13.55 2.61
N GLY A 215 -14.05 14.67 3.20
CA GLY A 215 -13.48 15.94 2.73
C GLY A 215 -13.87 17.12 3.60
#